data_cead7421ce92df813d0e1328ae43e73f
#
_entry.id   cead7421ce92df813d0e1328ae43e73f
#
_cell.length_a   1.000
_cell.length_b   1.000
_cell.length_c   1.000
_cell.angle_alpha   90.00
_cell.angle_beta   90.00
_cell.angle_gamma   90.00
#
_symmetry.space_group_name_H-M   'P 1'
#
loop_
_entity.id
_entity.type
_entity.pdbx_description
1 polymer ?
#
loop_
_entity_poly.entity_id
_entity_poly.type
_entity_poly.pdbx_seq_one_letter_code
_entity_poly.pdbx_strand_id
1 'polypeptide(L)'
;SGHLGGSLGATDIVVALYYYLMNHDAGNPRWAQRDRFILSKGHCTPVIYAVLADCNYFPTEDLKTFRRPGSHLQGHPFQPKTPGIEASTGTLGLGISTGVGMALAAKLRKEDHFYYILCGDGEIQEGQVWEAAMFANKYKLDNVIAFVDRNYLQTDGNSEAVMPLNPLKPKWESF
;
A
#
# COMPACT_ATOMS: atom_id res chain seq x y z
N SER A 1 19.83 -2.87 -4.44
CA SER A 1 19.68 -1.84 -3.39
C SER A 1 18.22 -1.47 -3.25
N GLY A 2 17.74 -1.24 -2.04
CA GLY A 2 16.35 -0.89 -1.73
C GLY A 2 16.19 -0.64 -0.23
N HIS A 3 14.97 -0.24 0.18
CA HIS A 3 14.62 -0.01 1.57
C HIS A 3 14.27 -1.33 2.27
N LEU A 4 15.27 -2.04 2.78
CA LEU A 4 15.10 -3.38 3.34
C LEU A 4 14.27 -3.34 4.66
N GLY A 5 14.60 -2.41 5.56
CA GLY A 5 13.94 -2.32 6.87
C GLY A 5 12.43 -2.14 6.77
N GLY A 6 11.97 -1.21 5.93
CA GLY A 6 10.54 -0.98 5.72
C GLY A 6 9.83 -2.17 5.06
N SER A 7 10.54 -2.94 4.21
CA SER A 7 9.99 -4.16 3.62
C SER A 7 9.84 -5.27 4.66
N LEU A 8 10.84 -5.46 5.53
CA LEU A 8 10.77 -6.46 6.61
C LEU A 8 9.65 -6.15 7.59
N GLY A 9 9.49 -4.88 8.01
CA GLY A 9 8.41 -4.47 8.92
C GLY A 9 7.01 -4.68 8.34
N ALA A 10 6.87 -4.62 7.01
CA ALA A 10 5.59 -4.81 6.32
C ALA A 10 5.27 -6.28 6.00
N THR A 11 6.20 -7.21 6.21
CA THR A 11 6.08 -8.60 5.72
C THR A 11 4.84 -9.30 6.25
N ASP A 12 4.61 -9.28 7.56
CA ASP A 12 3.49 -10.00 8.17
C ASP A 12 2.14 -9.47 7.64
N ILE A 13 2.02 -8.16 7.47
CA ILE A 13 0.79 -7.54 6.94
C ILE A 13 0.56 -7.99 5.50
N VAL A 14 1.57 -7.89 4.63
CA VAL A 14 1.42 -8.22 3.20
C VAL A 14 1.17 -9.71 3.01
N VAL A 15 1.86 -10.57 3.76
CA VAL A 15 1.62 -12.03 3.74
C VAL A 15 0.21 -12.36 4.21
N ALA A 16 -0.24 -11.80 5.35
CA ALA A 16 -1.59 -12.05 5.85
C ALA A 16 -2.65 -11.63 4.83
N LEU A 17 -2.46 -10.50 4.16
CA LEU A 17 -3.39 -10.02 3.13
C LEU A 17 -3.46 -10.97 1.94
N TYR A 18 -2.35 -11.29 1.32
CA TYR A 18 -2.35 -12.06 0.06
C TYR A 18 -2.63 -13.55 0.25
N TYR A 19 -2.28 -14.15 1.39
CA TYR A 19 -2.47 -15.60 1.58
C TYR A 19 -3.75 -15.96 2.31
N TYR A 20 -4.37 -15.01 3.04
CA TYR A 20 -5.48 -15.37 3.93
C TYR A 20 -6.71 -14.46 3.83
N LEU A 21 -6.55 -13.19 3.48
CA LEU A 21 -7.65 -12.22 3.62
C LEU A 21 -8.19 -11.72 2.29
N MET A 22 -7.35 -11.40 1.32
CA MET A 22 -7.76 -10.78 0.07
C MET A 22 -8.32 -11.80 -0.92
N ASN A 23 -9.40 -11.41 -1.58
CA ASN A 23 -9.87 -12.09 -2.78
C ASN A 23 -9.05 -11.58 -3.98
N HIS A 24 -8.17 -12.40 -4.49
CA HIS A 24 -7.37 -12.07 -5.67
C HIS A 24 -7.12 -13.32 -6.53
N ASP A 25 -6.76 -13.11 -7.79
CA ASP A 25 -6.46 -14.17 -8.74
C ASP A 25 -5.27 -13.78 -9.62
N ALA A 26 -4.15 -14.45 -9.43
CA ALA A 26 -2.93 -14.22 -10.22
C ALA A 26 -3.10 -14.60 -11.69
N GLY A 27 -3.97 -15.57 -12.01
CA GLY A 27 -4.31 -15.96 -13.37
C GLY A 27 -5.16 -14.90 -14.09
N ASN A 28 -5.86 -14.06 -13.32
CA ASN A 28 -6.63 -12.92 -13.84
C ASN A 28 -6.37 -11.66 -13.00
N PRO A 29 -5.18 -11.05 -13.12
CA PRO A 29 -4.79 -9.89 -12.30
C PRO A 29 -5.67 -8.66 -12.50
N ARG A 30 -6.52 -8.67 -13.53
CA ARG A 30 -7.47 -7.58 -13.84
C ARG A 30 -8.92 -7.93 -13.47
N TRP A 31 -9.14 -9.03 -12.76
CA TRP A 31 -10.47 -9.39 -12.29
C TRP A 31 -11.15 -8.22 -11.57
N ALA A 32 -12.32 -7.82 -12.06
CA ALA A 32 -12.96 -6.57 -11.62
C ALA A 32 -13.37 -6.61 -10.14
N GLN A 33 -13.77 -7.79 -9.64
CA GLN A 33 -14.31 -7.97 -8.29
C GLN A 33 -13.24 -8.36 -7.24
N ARG A 34 -11.96 -8.37 -7.64
CA ARG A 34 -10.88 -8.63 -6.69
C ARG A 34 -10.75 -7.51 -5.66
N ASP A 35 -10.24 -7.82 -4.49
CA ASP A 35 -9.73 -6.83 -3.55
C ASP A 35 -8.48 -6.15 -4.10
N ARG A 36 -8.15 -4.98 -3.59
CA ARG A 36 -7.00 -4.19 -4.05
C ARG A 36 -6.09 -3.83 -2.91
N PHE A 37 -4.80 -4.03 -3.13
CA PHE A 37 -3.77 -3.60 -2.20
C PHE A 37 -2.96 -2.43 -2.76
N ILE A 38 -2.89 -1.34 -2.02
CA ILE A 38 -2.09 -0.15 -2.36
C ILE A 38 -0.95 -0.02 -1.36
N LEU A 39 0.27 -0.22 -1.84
CA LEU A 39 1.48 0.05 -1.06
C LEU A 39 1.75 1.56 -1.10
N SER A 40 1.15 2.31 -0.17
CA SER A 40 1.29 3.77 -0.11
C SER A 40 2.74 4.18 0.19
N LYS A 41 3.39 3.51 1.16
CA LYS A 41 4.85 3.59 1.40
C LYS A 41 5.63 2.93 0.26
N GLY A 42 5.56 3.49 -0.92
CA GLY A 42 6.02 2.89 -2.17
C GLY A 42 7.50 2.51 -2.25
N HIS A 43 8.33 2.94 -1.29
CA HIS A 43 9.72 2.53 -1.18
C HIS A 43 9.92 1.08 -0.69
N CYS A 44 8.86 0.39 -0.26
CA CYS A 44 8.91 -0.97 0.28
C CYS A 44 8.55 -2.05 -0.77
N THR A 45 8.82 -1.80 -2.05
CA THR A 45 8.55 -2.74 -3.14
C THR A 45 9.13 -4.14 -2.99
N PRO A 46 10.29 -4.39 -2.35
CA PRO A 46 10.79 -5.76 -2.24
C PRO A 46 9.80 -6.76 -1.65
N VAL A 47 9.07 -6.39 -0.60
CA VAL A 47 8.10 -7.31 0.02
C VAL A 47 6.93 -7.61 -0.91
N ILE A 48 6.34 -6.58 -1.53
CA ILE A 48 5.19 -6.82 -2.41
C ILE A 48 5.59 -7.61 -3.66
N TYR A 49 6.76 -7.36 -4.23
CA TYR A 49 7.22 -8.11 -5.38
C TYR A 49 7.53 -9.57 -5.04
N ALA A 50 8.10 -9.84 -3.87
CA ALA A 50 8.33 -11.21 -3.40
C ALA A 50 7.00 -11.97 -3.26
N VAL A 51 6.00 -11.36 -2.62
CA VAL A 51 4.67 -11.95 -2.42
C VAL A 51 3.94 -12.14 -3.76
N LEU A 52 3.96 -11.16 -4.64
CA LEU A 52 3.33 -11.29 -5.97
C LEU A 52 3.97 -12.39 -6.81
N ALA A 53 5.30 -12.52 -6.78
CA ALA A 53 6.00 -13.61 -7.47
C ALA A 53 5.63 -14.97 -6.90
N ASP A 54 5.58 -15.11 -5.58
CA ASP A 54 5.21 -16.36 -4.91
C ASP A 54 3.74 -16.71 -5.14
N CYS A 55 2.85 -15.72 -5.23
CA CYS A 55 1.47 -15.88 -5.65
C CYS A 55 1.30 -16.10 -7.17
N ASN A 56 2.37 -16.24 -7.95
CA ASN A 56 2.38 -16.50 -9.39
C ASN A 56 1.83 -15.36 -10.28
N TYR A 57 1.91 -14.10 -9.85
CA TYR A 57 1.59 -12.96 -10.73
C TYR A 57 2.63 -12.77 -11.84
N PHE A 58 3.88 -13.18 -11.60
CA PHE A 58 4.99 -13.22 -12.54
C PHE A 58 6.05 -14.21 -12.06
N PRO A 59 6.98 -14.65 -12.95
CA PRO A 59 8.02 -15.62 -12.57
C PRO A 59 8.92 -15.12 -11.44
N THR A 60 9.24 -15.98 -10.47
CA THR A 60 10.16 -15.65 -9.37
C THR A 60 11.56 -15.25 -9.86
N GLU A 61 11.96 -15.74 -11.03
CA GLU A 61 13.23 -15.37 -11.67
C GLU A 61 13.32 -13.86 -11.97
N ASP A 62 12.20 -13.20 -12.20
CA ASP A 62 12.13 -11.76 -12.48
C ASP A 62 12.62 -10.93 -11.28
N LEU A 63 12.55 -11.47 -10.06
CA LEU A 63 13.06 -10.79 -8.85
C LEU A 63 14.54 -10.42 -8.97
N LYS A 64 15.33 -11.19 -9.74
CA LYS A 64 16.74 -10.89 -10.02
C LYS A 64 16.94 -9.62 -10.86
N THR A 65 15.89 -9.13 -11.48
CA THR A 65 15.91 -7.93 -12.32
C THR A 65 15.52 -6.66 -11.57
N PHE A 66 15.23 -6.76 -10.28
CA PHE A 66 14.77 -5.62 -9.46
C PHE A 66 15.66 -4.38 -9.64
N ARG A 67 15.05 -3.24 -9.97
CA ARG A 67 15.69 -1.93 -10.23
C ARG A 67 16.69 -1.93 -11.39
N ARG A 68 16.71 -2.94 -12.25
CA ARG A 68 17.53 -2.89 -13.47
C ARG A 68 16.82 -2.11 -14.58
N PRO A 69 17.55 -1.45 -15.47
CA PRO A 69 16.96 -0.82 -16.65
C PRO A 69 16.12 -1.83 -17.45
N GLY A 70 14.92 -1.42 -17.86
CA GLY A 70 13.99 -2.27 -18.62
C GLY A 70 13.16 -3.26 -17.79
N SER A 71 13.51 -3.54 -16.53
CA SER A 71 12.71 -4.39 -15.67
C SER A 71 11.34 -3.79 -15.38
N HIS A 72 10.32 -4.64 -15.23
CA HIS A 72 9.01 -4.23 -14.72
C HIS A 72 9.02 -4.02 -13.20
N LEU A 73 10.05 -4.54 -12.48
CA LEU A 73 10.20 -4.43 -11.04
C LEU A 73 11.00 -3.17 -10.67
N GLN A 74 10.32 -2.05 -10.64
CA GLN A 74 10.92 -0.75 -10.34
C GLN A 74 11.13 -0.54 -8.84
N GLY A 75 11.93 0.48 -8.45
CA GLY A 75 12.18 0.82 -7.05
C GLY A 75 10.95 1.32 -6.29
N HIS A 76 9.94 1.78 -7.01
CA HIS A 76 8.59 2.11 -6.53
C HIS A 76 7.55 1.39 -7.39
N PRO A 77 6.34 1.12 -6.87
CA PRO A 77 5.31 0.46 -7.64
C PRO A 77 4.97 1.24 -8.90
N PHE A 78 4.91 0.55 -10.03
CA PHE A 78 4.55 1.15 -11.31
C PHE A 78 3.47 0.32 -12.00
N GLN A 79 2.24 0.71 -11.80
CA GLN A 79 1.03 -0.01 -12.20
C GLN A 79 0.99 -0.42 -13.68
N PRO A 80 1.42 0.42 -14.65
CA PRO A 80 1.37 0.02 -16.06
C PRO A 80 2.25 -1.17 -16.43
N LYS A 81 3.24 -1.54 -15.59
CA LYS A 81 4.22 -2.58 -15.95
C LYS A 81 4.15 -3.84 -15.09
N THR A 82 3.80 -3.72 -13.82
CA THR A 82 3.90 -4.83 -12.88
C THR A 82 2.55 -5.46 -12.61
N PRO A 83 2.30 -6.71 -13.00
CA PRO A 83 1.05 -7.41 -12.67
C PRO A 83 0.82 -7.44 -11.16
N GLY A 84 -0.43 -7.23 -10.73
CA GLY A 84 -0.81 -7.21 -9.31
C GLY A 84 -0.54 -5.88 -8.59
N ILE A 85 0.09 -4.91 -9.24
CA ILE A 85 0.24 -3.55 -8.70
C ILE A 85 -0.98 -2.70 -9.11
N GLU A 86 -1.69 -2.16 -8.13
CA GLU A 86 -2.95 -1.43 -8.32
C GLU A 86 -2.77 0.06 -8.58
N ALA A 87 -1.72 0.66 -8.00
CA ALA A 87 -1.43 2.08 -8.15
C ALA A 87 0.08 2.33 -8.20
N SER A 88 0.49 3.31 -8.98
CA SER A 88 1.85 3.83 -8.93
C SER A 88 1.97 4.72 -7.70
N THR A 89 2.92 4.43 -6.82
CA THR A 89 3.14 5.15 -5.57
C THR A 89 4.63 5.47 -5.40
N GLY A 90 4.95 6.28 -4.40
CA GLY A 90 6.34 6.71 -4.12
C GLY A 90 6.40 8.10 -3.52
N THR A 91 5.58 9.03 -3.99
CA THR A 91 5.33 10.30 -3.31
C THR A 91 4.48 10.00 -2.08
N LEU A 92 5.05 10.23 -0.89
CA LEU A 92 4.41 9.90 0.38
C LEU A 92 3.08 10.65 0.56
N GLY A 93 2.11 9.99 1.15
CA GLY A 93 0.76 10.51 1.37
C GLY A 93 -0.19 10.42 0.18
N LEU A 94 0.32 10.20 -1.06
CA LEU A 94 -0.55 10.12 -2.24
C LEU A 94 -1.24 8.77 -2.42
N GLY A 95 -0.60 7.69 -1.97
CA GLY A 95 -1.15 6.33 -2.15
C GLY A 95 -2.49 6.15 -1.44
N ILE A 96 -2.62 6.66 -0.21
CA ILE A 96 -3.89 6.59 0.52
C ILE A 96 -5.00 7.38 -0.18
N SER A 97 -4.71 8.58 -0.71
CA SER A 97 -5.68 9.39 -1.45
C SER A 97 -6.15 8.68 -2.72
N THR A 98 -5.22 8.02 -3.43
CA THR A 98 -5.55 7.20 -4.60
C THR A 98 -6.46 6.04 -4.21
N GLY A 99 -6.13 5.31 -3.16
CA GLY A 99 -6.93 4.18 -2.67
C GLY A 99 -8.34 4.59 -2.24
N VAL A 100 -8.45 5.69 -1.50
CA VAL A 100 -9.74 6.26 -1.09
C VAL A 100 -10.59 6.70 -2.29
N GLY A 101 -9.97 7.30 -3.31
CA GLY A 101 -10.66 7.65 -4.55
C GLY A 101 -11.17 6.42 -5.31
N MET A 102 -10.37 5.36 -5.39
CA MET A 102 -10.77 4.09 -6.00
C MET A 102 -11.91 3.43 -5.22
N ALA A 103 -11.86 3.45 -3.89
CA ALA A 103 -12.90 2.91 -3.03
C ALA A 103 -14.22 3.65 -3.17
N LEU A 104 -14.20 4.99 -3.29
CA LEU A 104 -15.39 5.77 -3.58
C LEU A 104 -15.99 5.40 -4.94
N ALA A 105 -15.16 5.24 -5.97
CA ALA A 105 -15.62 4.84 -7.28
C ALA A 105 -16.31 3.47 -7.25
N ALA A 106 -15.75 2.49 -6.52
CA ALA A 106 -16.35 1.18 -6.32
C ALA A 106 -17.70 1.29 -5.59
N LYS A 107 -17.76 2.06 -4.51
CA LYS A 107 -19.00 2.28 -3.76
C LYS A 107 -20.10 2.90 -4.63
N LEU A 108 -19.76 3.89 -5.46
CA LEU A 108 -20.72 4.49 -6.40
C LEU A 108 -21.23 3.50 -7.46
N ARG A 109 -20.38 2.54 -7.87
CA ARG A 109 -20.75 1.45 -8.79
C ARG A 109 -21.41 0.27 -8.10
N LYS A 110 -21.57 0.32 -6.75
CA LYS A 110 -22.11 -0.76 -5.92
C LYS A 110 -21.30 -2.06 -6.06
N GLU A 111 -19.99 -1.94 -6.15
CA GLU A 111 -19.05 -3.05 -6.16
C GLU A 111 -18.71 -3.44 -4.71
N ASP A 112 -18.60 -4.75 -4.46
CA ASP A 112 -18.40 -5.31 -3.11
C ASP A 112 -17.01 -5.94 -3.01
N HIS A 113 -15.98 -5.06 -2.91
CA HIS A 113 -14.60 -5.46 -2.66
C HIS A 113 -13.86 -4.39 -1.85
N PHE A 114 -12.80 -4.80 -1.19
CA PHE A 114 -12.04 -3.97 -0.26
C PHE A 114 -10.80 -3.36 -0.89
N TYR A 115 -10.40 -2.22 -0.32
CA TYR A 115 -9.17 -1.51 -0.62
C TYR A 115 -8.29 -1.50 0.64
N TYR A 116 -7.23 -2.29 0.61
CA TYR A 116 -6.22 -2.37 1.66
C TYR A 116 -5.08 -1.41 1.35
N ILE A 117 -4.78 -0.48 2.24
CA ILE A 117 -3.79 0.56 2.01
C ILE A 117 -2.74 0.52 3.11
N LEU A 118 -1.47 0.35 2.75
CA LEU A 118 -0.38 0.30 3.71
C LEU A 118 0.46 1.58 3.67
N CYS A 119 0.37 2.37 4.73
CA CYS A 119 1.14 3.59 4.97
C CYS A 119 2.31 3.33 5.93
N GLY A 120 3.34 4.15 5.84
CA GLY A 120 4.40 4.23 6.85
C GLY A 120 4.12 5.31 7.89
N ASP A 121 4.73 5.21 9.07
CA ASP A 121 4.57 6.20 10.12
C ASP A 121 5.18 7.57 9.75
N GLY A 122 6.34 7.61 9.13
CA GLY A 122 6.89 8.85 8.58
C GLY A 122 6.02 9.41 7.43
N GLU A 123 5.37 8.55 6.66
CA GLU A 123 4.46 8.96 5.59
C GLU A 123 3.21 9.69 6.12
N ILE A 124 2.66 9.23 7.23
CA ILE A 124 1.45 9.85 7.78
C ILE A 124 1.68 11.20 8.47
N GLN A 125 2.91 11.71 8.45
CA GLN A 125 3.21 13.12 8.77
C GLN A 125 2.74 14.07 7.66
N GLU A 126 2.51 13.56 6.45
CA GLU A 126 1.95 14.33 5.34
C GLU A 126 0.48 14.71 5.62
N GLY A 127 0.15 16.00 5.46
CA GLY A 127 -1.21 16.52 5.71
C GLY A 127 -2.28 15.84 4.87
N GLN A 128 -1.93 15.43 3.65
CA GLN A 128 -2.82 14.77 2.70
C GLN A 128 -3.35 13.42 3.22
N VAL A 129 -2.63 12.73 4.09
CA VAL A 129 -3.11 11.48 4.72
C VAL A 129 -4.36 11.77 5.57
N TRP A 130 -4.33 12.85 6.34
CA TRP A 130 -5.44 13.27 7.19
C TRP A 130 -6.62 13.82 6.39
N GLU A 131 -6.35 14.50 5.28
CA GLU A 131 -7.39 14.91 4.33
C GLU A 131 -8.08 13.67 3.72
N ALA A 132 -7.33 12.62 3.37
CA ALA A 132 -7.89 11.37 2.88
C ALA A 132 -8.74 10.66 3.95
N ALA A 133 -8.31 10.67 5.23
CA ALA A 133 -9.09 10.12 6.34
C ALA A 133 -10.43 10.88 6.53
N MET A 134 -10.39 12.22 6.55
CA MET A 134 -11.60 13.07 6.61
C MET A 134 -12.54 12.77 5.43
N PHE A 135 -12.00 12.61 4.24
CA PHE A 135 -12.77 12.29 3.04
C PHE A 135 -13.43 10.90 3.16
N ALA A 136 -12.66 9.90 3.58
CA ALA A 136 -13.17 8.53 3.76
C ALA A 136 -14.34 8.51 4.77
N ASN A 137 -14.21 9.21 5.90
CA ASN A 137 -15.28 9.35 6.88
C ASN A 137 -16.52 10.05 6.29
N LYS A 138 -16.33 11.19 5.60
CA LYS A 138 -17.45 11.93 4.98
C LYS A 138 -18.28 11.04 4.05
N TYR A 139 -17.63 10.23 3.24
CA TYR A 139 -18.31 9.38 2.28
C TYR A 139 -18.62 7.97 2.82
N LYS A 140 -18.33 7.72 4.11
CA LYS A 140 -18.56 6.43 4.80
C LYS A 140 -17.99 5.27 3.99
N LEU A 141 -16.70 5.35 3.67
CA LEU A 141 -16.01 4.34 2.87
C LEU A 141 -15.64 3.13 3.74
N ASP A 142 -16.64 2.32 4.03
CA ASP A 142 -16.55 1.08 4.81
C ASP A 142 -15.81 -0.06 4.09
N ASN A 143 -15.47 0.17 2.82
CA ASN A 143 -14.65 -0.71 1.99
C ASN A 143 -13.16 -0.32 1.96
N VAL A 144 -12.70 0.58 2.84
CA VAL A 144 -11.29 0.96 3.00
C VAL A 144 -10.75 0.43 4.32
N ILE A 145 -9.59 -0.24 4.26
CA ILE A 145 -8.84 -0.68 5.44
C ILE A 145 -7.42 -0.12 5.31
N ALA A 146 -7.10 0.88 6.13
CA ALA A 146 -5.78 1.49 6.16
C ALA A 146 -4.93 0.90 7.30
N PHE A 147 -3.73 0.47 6.97
CA PHE A 147 -2.71 0.05 7.93
C PHE A 147 -1.63 1.11 8.06
N VAL A 148 -1.12 1.31 9.25
CA VAL A 148 0.06 2.13 9.50
C VAL A 148 1.16 1.24 10.06
N ASP A 149 2.23 1.03 9.28
CA ASP A 149 3.45 0.39 9.77
C ASP A 149 4.18 1.36 10.72
N ARG A 150 3.89 1.20 12.00
CA ARG A 150 4.43 2.03 13.08
C ARG A 150 5.76 1.49 13.57
N ASN A 151 6.79 1.63 12.77
CA ASN A 151 8.13 1.12 13.07
C ASN A 151 9.06 2.13 13.77
N TYR A 152 8.57 3.36 14.02
CA TYR A 152 9.29 4.46 14.67
C TYR A 152 10.53 4.96 13.90
N LEU A 153 10.67 4.61 12.63
CA LEU A 153 11.82 5.00 11.81
C LEU A 153 11.38 5.68 10.51
N GLN A 154 12.04 6.79 10.20
CA GLN A 154 11.98 7.45 8.90
C GLN A 154 13.39 7.81 8.42
N THR A 155 13.53 8.41 7.25
CA THR A 155 14.83 8.69 6.62
C THR A 155 15.78 9.42 7.55
N ASP A 156 15.29 10.39 8.33
CA ASP A 156 16.10 11.27 9.17
C ASP A 156 16.22 10.78 10.62
N GLY A 157 15.69 9.61 10.95
CA GLY A 157 15.80 9.02 12.28
C GLY A 157 14.47 8.55 12.87
N ASN A 158 14.37 8.63 14.19
CA ASN A 158 13.17 8.24 14.92
C ASN A 158 12.00 9.18 14.59
N SER A 159 10.86 8.63 14.16
CA SER A 159 9.70 9.41 13.72
C SER A 159 9.12 10.32 14.81
N GLU A 160 9.20 9.91 16.10
CA GLU A 160 8.75 10.76 17.21
C GLU A 160 9.73 11.89 17.53
N ALA A 161 11.01 11.71 17.21
CA ALA A 161 12.01 12.77 17.41
C ALA A 161 11.97 13.80 16.27
N VAL A 162 11.70 13.36 15.05
CA VAL A 162 11.65 14.23 13.86
C VAL A 162 10.33 15.01 13.81
N MET A 163 9.20 14.32 13.85
CA MET A 163 7.86 14.91 13.87
C MET A 163 6.90 14.00 14.65
N PRO A 164 6.54 14.34 15.88
CA PRO A 164 5.76 13.49 16.77
C PRO A 164 4.37 13.15 16.20
N LEU A 165 4.02 11.88 16.21
CA LEU A 165 2.72 11.37 15.77
C LEU A 165 1.78 11.10 16.95
N ASN A 166 2.33 10.87 18.14
CA ASN A 166 1.52 10.56 19.31
C ASN A 166 0.63 11.75 19.75
N PRO A 167 -0.57 11.48 20.26
CA PRO A 167 -1.24 10.19 20.36
C PRO A 167 -1.84 9.75 19.02
N LEU A 168 -1.29 8.73 18.39
CA LEU A 168 -1.66 8.34 17.03
C LEU A 168 -3.07 7.74 16.94
N LYS A 169 -3.38 6.77 17.81
CA LYS A 169 -4.68 6.08 17.81
C LYS A 169 -5.86 7.06 17.97
N PRO A 170 -5.88 7.97 18.97
CA PRO A 170 -6.95 8.96 19.10
C PRO A 170 -7.12 9.88 17.89
N LYS A 171 -6.05 10.19 17.17
CA LYS A 171 -6.12 10.98 15.93
C LYS A 171 -6.94 10.25 14.85
N TRP A 172 -6.69 8.95 14.66
CA TRP A 172 -7.47 8.15 13.71
C TRP A 172 -8.90 7.90 14.18
N GLU A 173 -9.12 7.72 15.48
CA GLU A 173 -10.46 7.54 16.06
C GLU A 173 -11.34 8.79 15.97
N SER A 174 -10.76 9.95 15.68
CA SER A 174 -11.50 11.19 15.50
C SER A 174 -12.20 11.31 14.14
N PHE A 175 -11.89 10.43 13.22
CA PHE A 175 -12.53 10.30 11.90
C PHE A 175 -13.47 9.10 11.86
#